data_a979039b241966e2384ae2716c149acc
#
_entry.id   a979039b241966e2384ae2716c149acc
#
_cell.length_a   1.000
_cell.length_b   1.000
_cell.length_c   1.000
_cell.angle_alpha   90.00
_cell.angle_beta   90.00
_cell.angle_gamma   90.00
#
_symmetry.space_group_name_H-M   'P 1'
#
loop_
_entity.id
_entity.type
_entity.pdbx_description
1 polymer ?
#
loop_
_entity_poly.entity_id
_entity_poly.type
_entity_poly.pdbx_seq_one_letter_code
_entity_poly.pdbx_strand_id
1 'polypeptide(L)'
;VRHDPFQSGGLETPSHDRIEPGAIHKANKGVLYIDEINMLKMESQQALLTAMQEKRMAITGQSERSSGALVKSEPVPCDFVMVCAGNLDALQGMHPALRSRIRGYGSEVYMKSTMPDNDENRINITRFVAQEVRKDGKIPHFDKYAVAEILREAQRRSGRKGELTLRMRELGGLVRISGDIATRRNSKVT
;
A
#
# COMPACT_ATOMS: atom_id res chain seq x y z
N VAL A 1 8.54 -17.25 -15.71
CA VAL A 1 7.75 -18.32 -16.35
C VAL A 1 7.47 -19.37 -15.29
N ARG A 2 6.25 -19.48 -14.81
CA ARG A 2 5.84 -20.54 -13.88
C ARG A 2 5.54 -21.78 -14.70
N HIS A 3 6.22 -22.85 -14.43
CA HIS A 3 6.00 -24.14 -15.06
C HIS A 3 4.81 -24.80 -14.32
N ASP A 4 3.70 -25.02 -15.01
CA ASP A 4 2.66 -25.93 -14.53
C ASP A 4 3.05 -27.35 -14.96
N PRO A 5 3.44 -28.23 -14.03
CA PRO A 5 3.87 -29.59 -14.37
C PRO A 5 2.71 -30.47 -14.88
N PHE A 6 1.47 -30.05 -14.71
CA PHE A 6 0.28 -30.80 -15.16
C PHE A 6 -0.24 -30.38 -16.54
N GLN A 7 0.21 -29.26 -17.10
CA GLN A 7 -0.03 -28.88 -18.49
C GLN A 7 1.09 -29.30 -19.45
N SER A 8 1.89 -30.25 -19.08
CA SER A 8 2.93 -30.81 -19.94
C SER A 8 2.33 -31.73 -21.03
N GLY A 9 1.43 -31.18 -21.82
CA GLY A 9 1.21 -31.67 -23.17
C GLY A 9 2.49 -31.44 -23.94
N GLY A 10 3.31 -32.46 -24.04
CA GLY A 10 4.42 -32.65 -24.93
C GLY A 10 5.41 -31.51 -25.17
N LEU A 11 6.56 -31.87 -25.66
CA LEU A 11 7.67 -31.03 -26.16
C LEU A 11 7.29 -30.03 -27.27
N GLU A 12 6.00 -29.93 -27.62
CA GLU A 12 5.50 -29.24 -28.81
C GLU A 12 4.95 -27.83 -28.58
N THR A 13 4.75 -27.42 -27.32
CA THR A 13 4.25 -26.04 -27.08
C THR A 13 5.39 -25.04 -27.17
N PRO A 14 5.36 -24.09 -28.10
CA PRO A 14 6.41 -23.08 -28.25
C PRO A 14 6.62 -22.28 -26.95
N SER A 15 7.86 -21.86 -26.70
CA SER A 15 8.20 -21.15 -25.44
C SER A 15 7.41 -19.87 -25.22
N HIS A 16 6.93 -19.21 -26.29
CA HIS A 16 6.14 -18.00 -26.22
C HIS A 16 4.69 -18.23 -25.75
N ASP A 17 4.16 -19.45 -25.92
CA ASP A 17 2.80 -19.81 -25.43
C ASP A 17 2.80 -20.18 -23.94
N ARG A 18 3.97 -20.26 -23.32
CA ARG A 18 4.14 -20.57 -21.89
C ARG A 18 4.42 -19.34 -21.05
N ILE A 19 4.30 -18.15 -21.60
CA ILE A 19 4.58 -16.89 -20.91
C ILE A 19 3.37 -16.44 -20.10
N GLU A 20 3.52 -16.31 -18.78
CA GLU A 20 2.47 -15.73 -17.93
C GLU A 20 2.50 -14.20 -17.97
N PRO A 21 1.34 -13.54 -18.16
CA PRO A 21 1.23 -12.09 -18.08
C PRO A 21 1.51 -11.59 -16.66
N GLY A 22 2.34 -10.56 -16.54
CA GLY A 22 2.59 -9.86 -15.29
C GLY A 22 1.43 -8.91 -14.91
N ALA A 23 1.56 -8.23 -13.76
CA ALA A 23 0.54 -7.32 -13.22
C ALA A 23 0.12 -6.23 -14.22
N ILE A 24 1.06 -5.66 -14.97
CA ILE A 24 0.80 -4.63 -15.99
C ILE A 24 -0.19 -5.14 -17.05
N HIS A 25 0.04 -6.35 -17.57
CA HIS A 25 -0.82 -6.93 -18.60
C HIS A 25 -2.17 -7.39 -18.04
N LYS A 26 -2.20 -7.92 -16.80
CA LYS A 26 -3.43 -8.30 -16.11
C LYS A 26 -4.33 -7.11 -15.82
N ALA A 27 -3.75 -5.91 -15.70
CA ALA A 27 -4.50 -4.67 -15.50
C ALA A 27 -5.06 -4.06 -16.80
N ASN A 28 -4.84 -4.69 -17.96
CA ASN A 28 -5.36 -4.16 -19.23
C ASN A 28 -6.87 -3.92 -19.18
N LYS A 29 -7.31 -2.71 -19.58
CA LYS A 29 -8.70 -2.22 -19.50
C LYS A 29 -9.26 -2.13 -18.06
N GLY A 30 -8.38 -2.15 -17.05
CA GLY A 30 -8.73 -2.06 -15.64
C GLY A 30 -7.87 -1.05 -14.90
N VAL A 31 -7.62 -1.35 -13.62
CA VAL A 31 -6.84 -0.51 -12.70
C VAL A 31 -5.59 -1.25 -12.24
N LEU A 32 -4.45 -0.61 -12.36
CA LEU A 32 -3.20 -1.05 -11.74
C LEU A 32 -2.97 -0.25 -10.46
N TYR A 33 -3.15 -0.89 -9.30
CA TYR A 33 -2.84 -0.29 -8.01
C TYR A 33 -1.42 -0.66 -7.59
N ILE A 34 -0.63 0.34 -7.22
CA ILE A 34 0.75 0.18 -6.76
C ILE A 34 0.89 0.86 -5.40
N ASP A 35 1.13 0.08 -4.37
CA ASP A 35 1.50 0.61 -3.06
C ASP A 35 3.02 0.79 -2.98
N GLU A 36 3.47 1.82 -2.24
CA GLU A 36 4.89 2.16 -2.08
C GLU A 36 5.63 2.24 -3.43
N ILE A 37 5.10 3.02 -4.37
CA ILE A 37 5.63 3.13 -5.75
C ILE A 37 7.14 3.47 -5.79
N ASN A 38 7.65 4.14 -4.78
CA ASN A 38 9.07 4.47 -4.63
C ASN A 38 9.96 3.26 -4.36
N MET A 39 9.39 2.14 -3.88
CA MET A 39 10.12 0.89 -3.60
C MET A 39 10.31 0.04 -4.86
N LEU A 40 9.66 0.38 -5.95
CA LEU A 40 9.87 -0.31 -7.22
C LEU A 40 11.29 -0.08 -7.72
N LYS A 41 11.92 -1.17 -8.18
CA LYS A 41 13.21 -1.10 -8.85
C LYS A 41 13.13 -0.17 -10.06
N MET A 42 14.23 0.48 -10.39
CA MET A 42 14.32 1.43 -11.51
C MET A 42 13.84 0.83 -12.84
N GLU A 43 14.19 -0.43 -13.10
CA GLU A 43 13.76 -1.18 -14.29
C GLU A 43 12.23 -1.32 -14.36
N SER A 44 11.58 -1.58 -13.20
CA SER A 44 10.12 -1.68 -13.11
C SER A 44 9.45 -0.31 -13.33
N GLN A 45 10.07 0.76 -12.85
CA GLN A 45 9.58 2.12 -13.07
C GLN A 45 9.69 2.51 -14.56
N GLN A 46 10.76 2.11 -15.24
CA GLN A 46 10.93 2.29 -16.68
C GLN A 46 9.91 1.48 -17.48
N ALA A 47 9.67 0.22 -17.08
CA ALA A 47 8.64 -0.61 -17.69
C ALA A 47 7.24 0.00 -17.56
N LEU A 48 6.90 0.56 -16.39
CA LEU A 48 5.66 1.30 -16.17
C LEU A 48 5.56 2.52 -17.09
N LEU A 49 6.64 3.29 -17.20
CA LEU A 49 6.70 4.45 -18.07
C LEU A 49 6.43 4.07 -19.53
N THR A 50 7.07 3.02 -20.02
CA THR A 50 6.86 2.49 -21.38
C THR A 50 5.40 2.02 -21.56
N ALA A 51 4.87 1.25 -20.61
CA ALA A 51 3.49 0.76 -20.66
C ALA A 51 2.46 1.92 -20.72
N MET A 52 2.68 2.97 -19.93
CA MET A 52 1.82 4.17 -19.92
C MET A 52 1.92 4.97 -21.23
N GLN A 53 3.05 4.94 -21.89
CA GLN A 53 3.28 5.67 -23.15
C GLN A 53 2.73 4.92 -24.35
N GLU A 54 3.14 3.67 -24.50
CA GLU A 54 2.87 2.86 -25.69
C GLU A 54 1.54 2.12 -25.60
N LYS A 55 0.97 1.98 -24.38
CA LYS A 55 -0.22 1.15 -24.08
C LYS A 55 -0.08 -0.30 -24.58
N ARG A 56 1.12 -0.70 -24.88
CA ARG A 56 1.52 -2.06 -25.31
C ARG A 56 2.91 -2.34 -24.78
N MET A 57 3.13 -3.57 -24.33
CA MET A 57 4.43 -4.00 -23.85
C MET A 57 4.62 -5.49 -24.11
N ALA A 58 5.81 -5.88 -24.50
CA ALA A 58 6.15 -7.30 -24.65
C ALA A 58 6.28 -7.96 -23.27
N ILE A 59 5.82 -9.20 -23.18
CA ILE A 59 6.05 -10.03 -22.00
C ILE A 59 7.41 -10.69 -22.14
N THR A 60 8.28 -10.52 -21.15
CA THR A 60 9.61 -11.11 -21.13
C THR A 60 9.67 -12.19 -20.06
N GLY A 61 10.14 -13.37 -20.39
CA GLY A 61 10.33 -14.47 -19.45
C GLY A 61 11.68 -15.14 -19.66
N GLN A 62 12.24 -15.74 -18.61
CA GLN A 62 13.40 -16.62 -18.73
C GLN A 62 12.92 -18.07 -18.90
N SER A 63 13.47 -18.77 -19.87
CA SER A 63 13.24 -20.20 -20.01
C SER A 63 14.15 -20.96 -19.04
N GLU A 64 13.57 -21.69 -18.09
CA GLU A 64 14.33 -22.53 -17.15
C GLU A 64 15.07 -23.68 -17.82
N ARG A 65 14.69 -24.06 -19.05
CA ARG A 65 15.24 -25.21 -19.78
C ARG A 65 16.34 -24.88 -20.78
N SER A 66 16.53 -23.65 -21.17
CA SER A 66 17.55 -23.24 -22.12
C SER A 66 18.45 -22.18 -21.53
N SER A 67 19.49 -22.58 -20.79
CA SER A 67 20.66 -21.75 -20.35
C SER A 67 20.42 -20.24 -20.26
N GLY A 68 19.24 -19.81 -19.73
CA GLY A 68 18.95 -18.39 -19.52
C GLY A 68 18.47 -17.62 -20.76
N ALA A 69 18.06 -18.28 -21.84
CA ALA A 69 17.54 -17.57 -23.02
C ALA A 69 16.29 -16.77 -22.67
N LEU A 70 16.35 -15.48 -22.94
CA LEU A 70 15.23 -14.53 -22.79
C LEU A 70 14.22 -14.79 -23.93
N VAL A 71 13.01 -15.18 -23.53
CA VAL A 71 11.88 -15.29 -24.45
C VAL A 71 11.05 -14.01 -24.34
N LYS A 72 10.78 -13.39 -25.48
CA LYS A 72 10.01 -12.16 -25.56
C LYS A 72 8.82 -12.36 -26.50
N SER A 73 7.62 -11.98 -26.05
CA SER A 73 6.44 -12.00 -26.91
C SER A 73 6.39 -10.79 -27.85
N GLU A 74 5.49 -10.82 -28.84
CA GLU A 74 5.05 -9.60 -29.48
C GLU A 74 4.43 -8.64 -28.46
N PRO A 75 4.41 -7.30 -28.74
CA PRO A 75 3.82 -6.33 -27.82
C PRO A 75 2.33 -6.59 -27.59
N VAL A 76 1.96 -6.89 -26.35
CA VAL A 76 0.59 -7.16 -25.89
C VAL A 76 -0.04 -5.88 -25.33
N PRO A 77 -1.34 -5.62 -25.54
CA PRO A 77 -2.02 -4.47 -24.97
C PRO A 77 -1.91 -4.40 -23.44
N CYS A 78 -1.66 -3.19 -22.92
CA CYS A 78 -1.59 -2.90 -21.48
C CYS A 78 -2.07 -1.47 -21.20
N ASP A 79 -3.26 -1.15 -21.64
CA ASP A 79 -3.94 0.14 -21.39
C ASP A 79 -4.71 0.06 -20.07
N PHE A 80 -4.29 0.80 -19.04
CA PHE A 80 -4.85 0.74 -17.69
C PHE A 80 -4.87 2.12 -17.03
N VAL A 81 -5.73 2.29 -16.03
CA VAL A 81 -5.68 3.42 -15.11
C VAL A 81 -4.72 3.07 -13.98
N MET A 82 -3.73 3.92 -13.75
CA MET A 82 -2.78 3.73 -12.66
C MET A 82 -3.22 4.49 -11.41
N VAL A 83 -3.29 3.78 -10.28
CA VAL A 83 -3.47 4.35 -8.95
C VAL A 83 -2.24 3.96 -8.13
N CYS A 84 -1.55 4.93 -7.56
CA CYS A 84 -0.35 4.66 -6.78
C CYS A 84 -0.37 5.41 -5.45
N ALA A 85 0.21 4.79 -4.44
CA ALA A 85 0.40 5.35 -3.12
C ALA A 85 1.89 5.34 -2.75
N GLY A 86 2.27 6.23 -1.85
CA GLY A 86 3.64 6.33 -1.35
C GLY A 86 3.80 7.51 -0.41
N ASN A 87 4.93 7.57 0.28
CA ASN A 87 5.28 8.66 1.16
C ASN A 87 5.89 9.84 0.39
N LEU A 88 5.64 11.07 0.84
CA LEU A 88 6.20 12.27 0.20
C LEU A 88 7.74 12.25 0.16
N ASP A 89 8.38 11.79 1.24
CA ASP A 89 9.84 11.71 1.34
C ASP A 89 10.42 10.69 0.34
N ALA A 90 9.62 9.73 -0.04
CA ALA A 90 9.97 8.67 -0.97
C ALA A 90 9.92 9.08 -2.45
N LEU A 91 9.37 10.25 -2.76
CA LEU A 91 9.35 10.78 -4.14
C LEU A 91 10.76 11.00 -4.70
N GLN A 92 11.78 11.12 -3.85
CA GLN A 92 13.19 11.23 -4.26
C GLN A 92 13.72 9.94 -4.92
N GLY A 93 13.14 8.77 -4.58
CA GLY A 93 13.50 7.48 -5.17
C GLY A 93 12.80 7.16 -6.50
N MET A 94 11.92 8.03 -6.97
CA MET A 94 11.20 7.82 -8.23
C MET A 94 12.00 8.29 -9.44
N HIS A 95 11.88 7.54 -10.55
CA HIS A 95 12.43 7.96 -11.83
C HIS A 95 11.82 9.32 -12.24
N PRO A 96 12.64 10.34 -12.55
CA PRO A 96 12.16 11.69 -12.83
C PRO A 96 11.08 11.77 -13.93
N ALA A 97 11.25 10.98 -15.01
CA ALA A 97 10.28 10.93 -16.09
C ALA A 97 8.93 10.33 -15.67
N LEU A 98 8.94 9.28 -14.81
CA LEU A 98 7.70 8.70 -14.26
C LEU A 98 6.98 9.71 -13.38
N ARG A 99 7.70 10.38 -12.50
CA ARG A 99 7.16 11.44 -11.64
C ARG A 99 6.56 12.58 -12.46
N SER A 100 7.28 13.06 -13.47
CA SER A 100 6.79 14.13 -14.37
C SER A 100 5.50 13.72 -15.08
N ARG A 101 5.41 12.45 -15.50
CA ARG A 101 4.23 11.94 -16.19
C ARG A 101 3.02 11.82 -15.26
N ILE A 102 3.22 11.32 -14.07
CA ILE A 102 2.15 11.24 -13.04
C ILE A 102 1.62 12.66 -12.77
N ARG A 103 2.48 13.64 -12.57
CA ARG A 103 2.08 15.03 -12.33
C ARG A 103 1.40 15.70 -13.53
N GLY A 104 1.83 15.39 -14.73
CA GLY A 104 1.31 16.02 -15.95
C GLY A 104 -0.04 15.45 -16.41
N TYR A 105 -0.33 14.20 -16.12
CA TYR A 105 -1.53 13.50 -16.61
C TYR A 105 -2.41 12.92 -15.50
N GLY A 106 -1.97 12.99 -14.25
CA GLY A 106 -2.68 12.45 -13.10
C GLY A 106 -3.11 13.52 -12.11
N SER A 107 -3.79 13.08 -11.05
CA SER A 107 -4.17 13.91 -9.90
C SER A 107 -3.40 13.46 -8.68
N GLU A 108 -2.66 14.38 -8.05
CA GLU A 108 -1.98 14.12 -6.78
C GLU A 108 -2.92 14.45 -5.62
N VAL A 109 -3.13 13.48 -4.74
CA VAL A 109 -3.94 13.64 -3.52
C VAL A 109 -3.02 13.58 -2.31
N TYR A 110 -2.90 14.71 -1.62
CA TYR A 110 -2.09 14.81 -0.41
C TYR A 110 -2.91 14.48 0.82
N MET A 111 -2.57 13.40 1.50
CA MET A 111 -3.21 13.00 2.75
C MET A 111 -2.76 13.91 3.89
N LYS A 112 -3.73 14.43 4.65
CA LYS A 112 -3.45 15.25 5.84
C LYS A 112 -2.87 14.36 6.96
N SER A 113 -1.97 14.92 7.76
CA SER A 113 -1.41 14.28 8.96
C SER A 113 -2.19 14.62 10.23
N THR A 114 -3.11 15.60 10.14
CA THR A 114 -3.89 16.11 11.26
C THR A 114 -5.33 16.39 10.84
N MET A 115 -6.25 16.45 11.80
CA MET A 115 -7.65 16.82 11.63
C MET A 115 -8.07 17.81 12.72
N PRO A 116 -9.12 18.66 12.49
CA PRO A 116 -9.62 19.58 13.48
C PRO A 116 -10.04 18.87 14.77
N ASP A 117 -9.75 19.50 15.92
CA ASP A 117 -10.23 19.04 17.22
C ASP A 117 -11.66 19.57 17.46
N ASN A 118 -12.62 18.77 17.05
CA ASN A 118 -14.05 18.98 17.24
C ASN A 118 -14.71 17.73 17.80
N ASP A 119 -15.98 17.85 18.22
CA ASP A 119 -16.71 16.75 18.85
C ASP A 119 -16.83 15.51 17.96
N GLU A 120 -17.04 15.70 16.66
CA GLU A 120 -17.11 14.60 15.69
C GLU A 120 -15.80 13.82 15.63
N ASN A 121 -14.68 14.51 15.52
CA ASN A 121 -13.37 13.88 15.45
C ASN A 121 -12.93 13.25 16.78
N ARG A 122 -13.34 13.83 17.91
CA ARG A 122 -13.17 13.22 19.24
C ARG A 122 -13.96 11.92 19.36
N ILE A 123 -15.21 11.90 18.88
CA ILE A 123 -16.02 10.68 18.81
C ILE A 123 -15.34 9.64 17.90
N ASN A 124 -14.79 10.04 16.77
CA ASN A 124 -14.09 9.14 15.86
C ASN A 124 -12.85 8.51 16.50
N ILE A 125 -12.05 9.27 17.27
CA ILE A 125 -10.93 8.70 18.05
C ILE A 125 -11.45 7.75 19.13
N THR A 126 -12.53 8.08 19.81
CA THR A 126 -13.13 7.18 20.81
C THR A 126 -13.57 5.86 20.19
N ARG A 127 -14.20 5.91 19.01
CA ARG A 127 -14.55 4.72 18.24
C ARG A 127 -13.32 3.92 17.81
N PHE A 128 -12.26 4.62 17.40
CA PHE A 128 -10.99 3.99 17.05
C PHE A 128 -10.39 3.24 18.25
N VAL A 129 -10.37 3.83 19.45
CA VAL A 129 -9.92 3.15 20.68
C VAL A 129 -10.73 1.87 20.93
N ALA A 130 -12.07 1.96 20.84
CA ALA A 130 -12.95 0.80 21.01
C ALA A 130 -12.70 -0.29 19.95
N GLN A 131 -12.39 0.10 18.71
CA GLN A 131 -12.04 -0.84 17.65
C GLN A 131 -10.70 -1.54 17.90
N GLU A 132 -9.68 -0.82 18.37
CA GLU A 132 -8.37 -1.41 18.70
C GLU A 132 -8.49 -2.39 19.87
N VAL A 133 -9.27 -2.07 20.91
CA VAL A 133 -9.57 -2.99 22.03
C VAL A 133 -10.26 -4.25 21.52
N ARG A 134 -11.29 -4.10 20.69
CA ARG A 134 -12.03 -5.24 20.12
C ARG A 134 -11.15 -6.12 19.23
N LYS A 135 -10.28 -5.50 18.44
CA LYS A 135 -9.35 -6.18 17.53
C LYS A 135 -8.29 -6.97 18.29
N ASP A 136 -7.79 -6.45 19.39
CA ASP A 136 -6.82 -7.11 20.26
C ASP A 136 -7.46 -8.27 21.02
N GLY A 137 -8.64 -8.06 21.60
CA GLY A 137 -9.44 -9.07 22.29
C GLY A 137 -8.90 -9.54 23.65
N LYS A 138 -7.75 -9.03 24.12
CA LYS A 138 -7.10 -9.40 25.37
C LYS A 138 -7.00 -8.26 26.37
N ILE A 139 -6.97 -7.04 25.89
CA ILE A 139 -6.86 -5.83 26.71
C ILE A 139 -8.23 -5.39 27.22
N PRO A 140 -8.34 -4.82 28.44
CA PRO A 140 -9.59 -4.32 28.99
C PRO A 140 -10.11 -3.08 28.25
N HIS A 141 -11.38 -2.79 28.43
CA HIS A 141 -12.01 -1.58 27.89
C HIS A 141 -11.45 -0.32 28.55
N PHE A 142 -11.38 0.74 27.78
CA PHE A 142 -10.96 2.07 28.23
C PHE A 142 -12.15 2.82 28.83
N ASP A 143 -11.96 3.42 30.00
CA ASP A 143 -12.93 4.32 30.58
C ASP A 143 -12.86 5.73 29.97
N LYS A 144 -13.77 6.61 30.40
CA LYS A 144 -13.81 7.99 29.89
C LYS A 144 -12.53 8.79 30.19
N TYR A 145 -11.83 8.48 31.28
CA TYR A 145 -10.61 9.18 31.69
C TYR A 145 -9.43 8.74 30.84
N ALA A 146 -9.30 7.45 30.63
CA ALA A 146 -8.28 6.89 29.74
C ALA A 146 -8.47 7.37 28.28
N VAL A 147 -9.72 7.41 27.78
CA VAL A 147 -10.01 7.96 26.46
C VAL A 147 -9.65 9.45 26.40
N ALA A 148 -9.90 10.22 27.47
CA ALA A 148 -9.50 11.62 27.51
C ALA A 148 -7.97 11.81 27.43
N GLU A 149 -7.18 10.91 28.05
CA GLU A 149 -5.73 10.93 27.93
C GLU A 149 -5.26 10.57 26.51
N ILE A 150 -5.92 9.62 25.85
CA ILE A 150 -5.63 9.33 24.44
C ILE A 150 -5.92 10.55 23.56
N LEU A 151 -7.00 11.29 23.81
CA LEU A 151 -7.31 12.52 23.10
C LEU A 151 -6.27 13.62 23.35
N ARG A 152 -5.81 13.80 24.59
CA ARG A 152 -4.71 14.74 24.92
C ARG A 152 -3.42 14.36 24.18
N GLU A 153 -3.11 13.08 24.14
CA GLU A 153 -1.94 12.61 23.42
C GLU A 153 -2.09 12.81 21.90
N ALA A 154 -3.31 12.65 21.37
CA ALA A 154 -3.61 12.94 19.96
C ALA A 154 -3.42 14.44 19.65
N GLN A 155 -3.82 15.33 20.56
CA GLN A 155 -3.54 16.77 20.45
C GLN A 155 -2.03 17.05 20.49
N ARG A 156 -1.33 16.49 21.48
CA ARG A 156 0.13 16.67 21.63
C ARG A 156 0.90 16.24 20.39
N ARG A 157 0.55 15.08 19.82
CA ARG A 157 1.19 14.53 18.61
C ARG A 157 0.84 15.27 17.33
N SER A 158 -0.24 16.02 17.30
CA SER A 158 -0.56 16.85 16.13
C SER A 158 0.48 17.96 15.94
N GLY A 159 1.10 18.43 17.02
CA GLY A 159 2.02 19.57 17.03
C GLY A 159 1.35 20.90 16.67
N ARG A 160 0.01 20.94 16.60
CA ARG A 160 -0.76 22.12 16.20
C ARG A 160 -1.92 22.36 17.16
N LYS A 161 -2.10 23.64 17.56
CA LYS A 161 -3.21 24.03 18.43
C LYS A 161 -4.56 23.80 17.72
N GLY A 162 -5.49 23.14 18.40
CA GLY A 162 -6.83 22.86 17.89
C GLY A 162 -6.89 21.74 16.85
N GLU A 163 -5.86 20.91 16.76
CA GLU A 163 -5.84 19.75 15.85
C GLU A 163 -5.51 18.45 16.59
N LEU A 164 -5.99 17.34 16.04
CA LEU A 164 -5.69 15.96 16.46
C LEU A 164 -4.85 15.26 15.39
N THR A 165 -3.95 14.40 15.81
CA THR A 165 -3.13 13.62 14.86
C THR A 165 -3.96 12.58 14.12
N LEU A 166 -3.64 12.35 12.84
CA LEU A 166 -4.12 11.24 12.03
C LEU A 166 -3.14 10.05 12.00
N ARG A 167 -2.09 10.08 12.81
CA ARG A 167 -1.13 8.95 12.95
C ARG A 167 -1.75 7.82 13.78
N MET A 168 -2.82 7.22 13.28
CA MET A 168 -3.62 6.23 13.98
C MET A 168 -2.82 4.99 14.39
N ARG A 169 -1.79 4.61 13.62
CA ARG A 169 -0.90 3.49 13.98
C ARG A 169 -0.16 3.73 15.29
N GLU A 170 0.30 4.95 15.52
CA GLU A 170 0.99 5.34 16.75
C GLU A 170 0.05 5.39 17.94
N LEU A 171 -1.16 5.93 17.76
CA LEU A 171 -2.20 5.92 18.80
C LEU A 171 -2.65 4.50 19.14
N GLY A 172 -2.82 3.63 18.14
CA GLY A 172 -3.15 2.22 18.36
C GLY A 172 -2.05 1.48 19.14
N GLY A 173 -0.78 1.83 18.90
CA GLY A 173 0.35 1.34 19.71
C GLY A 173 0.19 1.74 21.19
N LEU A 174 -0.15 2.99 21.45
CA LEU A 174 -0.39 3.49 22.81
C LEU A 174 -1.56 2.77 23.49
N VAL A 175 -2.68 2.58 22.78
CA VAL A 175 -3.85 1.83 23.29
C VAL A 175 -3.44 0.43 23.71
N ARG A 176 -2.73 -0.31 22.86
CA ARG A 176 -2.28 -1.68 23.19
C ARG A 176 -1.35 -1.71 24.39
N ILE A 177 -0.34 -0.86 24.45
CA ILE A 177 0.60 -0.81 25.58
C ILE A 177 -0.13 -0.48 26.89
N SER A 178 -1.04 0.49 26.88
CA SER A 178 -1.83 0.87 28.06
C SER A 178 -2.71 -0.30 28.52
N GLY A 179 -3.37 -0.97 27.59
CA GLY A 179 -4.19 -2.15 27.89
C GLY A 179 -3.37 -3.32 28.46
N ASP A 180 -2.18 -3.58 27.91
CA ASP A 180 -1.26 -4.60 28.44
C ASP A 180 -0.82 -4.29 29.87
N ILE A 181 -0.55 -3.02 30.19
CA ILE A 181 -0.21 -2.61 31.56
C ILE A 181 -1.40 -2.82 32.49
N ALA A 182 -2.61 -2.47 32.08
CA ALA A 182 -3.82 -2.69 32.86
C ALA A 182 -4.05 -4.19 33.13
N THR A 183 -3.87 -5.02 32.12
CA THR A 183 -3.98 -6.49 32.23
C THR A 183 -2.97 -7.04 33.24
N ARG A 184 -1.70 -6.62 33.18
CA ARG A 184 -0.66 -7.02 34.15
C ARG A 184 -0.96 -6.60 35.58
N ARG A 185 -1.69 -5.50 35.76
CA ARG A 185 -2.16 -5.01 37.07
C ARG A 185 -3.47 -5.61 37.53
N ASN A 186 -4.00 -6.59 36.79
CA ASN A 186 -5.34 -7.16 37.02
C ASN A 186 -6.45 -6.12 37.07
N SER A 187 -6.29 -5.01 36.36
CA SER A 187 -7.33 -3.98 36.28
C SER A 187 -8.40 -4.41 35.27
N LYS A 188 -9.69 -4.23 35.64
CA LYS A 188 -10.82 -4.52 34.75
C LYS A 188 -11.07 -3.42 33.73
N VAL A 189 -10.44 -2.28 33.92
CA VAL A 189 -10.56 -1.09 33.09
C VAL A 189 -9.20 -0.42 32.97
N THR A 190 -8.94 0.15 31.81
CA THR A 190 -7.73 0.95 31.57
C THR A 190 -7.96 2.39 31.92
#